data_b4daef2357e249e048926a2eaa5ca356
#
_entry.id   b4daef2357e249e048926a2eaa5ca356
#
_cell.length_a   1.000
_cell.length_b   1.000
_cell.length_c   1.000
_cell.angle_alpha   90.00
_cell.angle_beta   90.00
_cell.angle_gamma   90.00
#
_symmetry.space_group_name_H-M   'P 1'
#
loop_
_entity.id
_entity.type
_entity.pdbx_description
1 polymer ?
#
loop_
_entity_poly.entity_id
_entity_poly.type
_entity_poly.pdbx_seq_one_letter_code
_entity_poly.pdbx_strand_id
1 'polypeptide(L)'
;MTSAALEILGLGLGILGWVGVILACGLPMWQVSAFIDVNIVVAQTIWEGLWMNCVVQSTGQMQCKVYDSILALRPEVQAGRALTVVVALLGLVALMVTVVGAQCTNCIRPGKMKSRVVIAGGAIYILCGVLVLIPLCWFANIVISDFYDPTVPSSQKREMGAALYIGWAATALLLFGGCLICCCSCSQRDETSFPVKYSAPRRPTSNGEYDKKNYV
;
A
#
# COMPACT_ATOMS: atom_id res chain seq x y z
N MET A 1 -24.98 -1.37 4.75
CA MET A 1 -24.56 -1.49 3.31
C MET A 1 -23.37 -0.58 2.99
N THR A 2 -23.29 0.62 3.52
CA THR A 2 -22.21 1.58 3.28
C THR A 2 -20.82 1.11 3.73
N SER A 3 -20.72 0.42 4.87
CA SER A 3 -19.43 -0.04 5.42
C SER A 3 -18.77 -1.12 4.57
N ALA A 4 -19.55 -2.06 4.00
CA ALA A 4 -19.03 -3.09 3.11
C ALA A 4 -18.51 -2.50 1.79
N ALA A 5 -19.19 -1.49 1.23
CA ALA A 5 -18.74 -0.81 0.03
C ALA A 5 -17.41 -0.05 0.25
N LEU A 6 -17.27 0.61 1.41
CA LEU A 6 -16.02 1.30 1.78
C LEU A 6 -14.86 0.33 2.03
N GLU A 7 -15.14 -0.84 2.61
CA GLU A 7 -14.14 -1.90 2.79
C GLU A 7 -13.64 -2.43 1.44
N ILE A 8 -14.55 -2.68 0.49
CA ILE A 8 -14.21 -3.10 -0.87
C ILE A 8 -13.41 -2.00 -1.60
N LEU A 9 -13.82 -0.73 -1.45
CA LEU A 9 -13.09 0.40 -2.01
C LEU A 9 -11.66 0.48 -1.44
N GLY A 10 -11.52 0.38 -0.11
CA GLY A 10 -10.23 0.37 0.56
C GLY A 10 -9.33 -0.77 0.09
N LEU A 11 -9.89 -1.97 -0.08
CA LEU A 11 -9.17 -3.12 -0.63
C LEU A 11 -8.73 -2.86 -2.08
N GLY A 12 -9.61 -2.32 -2.92
CA GLY A 12 -9.29 -1.96 -4.30
C GLY A 12 -8.14 -0.95 -4.40
N LEU A 13 -8.17 0.10 -3.57
CA LEU A 13 -7.09 1.10 -3.49
C LEU A 13 -5.78 0.46 -2.99
N GLY A 14 -5.85 -0.42 -2.00
CA GLY A 14 -4.69 -1.16 -1.50
C GLY A 14 -4.04 -2.04 -2.57
N ILE A 15 -4.84 -2.76 -3.36
CA ILE A 15 -4.35 -3.59 -4.48
C ILE A 15 -3.71 -2.71 -5.55
N LEU A 16 -4.36 -1.61 -5.95
CA LEU A 16 -3.82 -0.68 -6.95
C LEU A 16 -2.51 -0.06 -6.48
N GLY A 17 -2.43 0.35 -5.22
CA GLY A 17 -1.20 0.85 -4.61
C GLY A 17 -0.09 -0.20 -4.62
N TRP A 18 -0.40 -1.44 -4.22
CA TRP A 18 0.58 -2.53 -4.22
C TRP A 18 1.11 -2.86 -5.63
N VAL A 19 0.23 -2.96 -6.63
CA VAL A 19 0.62 -3.13 -8.03
C VAL A 19 1.47 -1.96 -8.50
N GLY A 20 1.12 -0.72 -8.13
CA GLY A 20 1.88 0.48 -8.43
C GLY A 20 3.31 0.44 -7.86
N VAL A 21 3.49 -0.08 -6.64
CA VAL A 21 4.83 -0.28 -6.05
C VAL A 21 5.65 -1.31 -6.85
N ILE A 22 5.03 -2.42 -7.25
CA ILE A 22 5.71 -3.44 -8.07
C ILE A 22 6.13 -2.84 -9.42
N LEU A 23 5.25 -2.06 -10.06
CA LEU A 23 5.57 -1.36 -11.30
C LEU A 23 6.72 -0.37 -11.11
N ALA A 24 6.67 0.48 -10.08
CA ALA A 24 7.73 1.42 -9.76
C ALA A 24 9.06 0.71 -9.48
N CYS A 25 9.04 -0.45 -8.82
CA CYS A 25 10.22 -1.26 -8.56
C CYS A 25 10.84 -1.80 -9.86
N GLY A 26 10.02 -2.27 -10.79
CA GLY A 26 10.48 -2.88 -12.05
C GLY A 26 10.93 -1.87 -13.11
N LEU A 27 10.43 -0.63 -13.05
CA LEU A 27 10.73 0.37 -14.06
C LEU A 27 12.18 0.90 -13.94
N PRO A 28 12.95 1.00 -15.05
CA PRO A 28 14.30 1.56 -15.07
C PRO A 28 14.29 3.09 -15.13
N MET A 29 13.34 3.75 -14.48
CA MET A 29 13.06 5.18 -14.60
C MET A 29 13.02 5.88 -13.24
N TRP A 30 13.95 5.55 -12.34
CA TRP A 30 14.07 6.21 -11.03
C TRP A 30 14.79 7.55 -11.15
N GLN A 31 15.82 7.60 -11.99
CA GLN A 31 16.57 8.80 -12.31
C GLN A 31 16.77 8.87 -13.82
N VAL A 32 16.83 10.11 -14.35
CA VAL A 32 17.08 10.38 -15.75
C VAL A 32 18.18 11.44 -15.87
N SER A 33 19.03 11.36 -16.90
CA SER A 33 20.03 12.39 -17.15
C SER A 33 19.38 13.73 -17.42
N ALA A 34 19.79 14.78 -16.70
CA ALA A 34 19.34 16.14 -16.94
C ALA A 34 20.08 16.73 -18.16
N PHE A 35 19.32 17.26 -19.11
CA PHE A 35 19.89 17.99 -20.25
C PHE A 35 20.07 19.47 -19.86
N ILE A 36 21.20 19.77 -19.22
CA ILE A 36 21.61 21.14 -18.91
C ILE A 36 22.79 21.46 -19.75
N ASP A 37 22.61 22.28 -20.77
CA ASP A 37 23.62 22.79 -21.69
C ASP A 37 23.97 22.02 -22.99
N VAL A 38 24.30 22.80 -23.91
CA VAL A 38 24.81 22.92 -25.26
C VAL A 38 25.46 21.68 -25.93
N ASN A 39 25.68 20.57 -25.28
CA ASN A 39 26.22 19.36 -25.90
C ASN A 39 25.15 18.51 -26.60
N ILE A 40 24.49 19.11 -27.59
CA ILE A 40 23.52 18.46 -28.48
C ILE A 40 24.19 17.37 -29.35
N VAL A 41 25.52 17.26 -29.32
CA VAL A 41 26.29 16.40 -30.24
C VAL A 41 26.11 14.91 -29.96
N VAL A 42 25.71 14.52 -28.72
CA VAL A 42 25.39 13.13 -28.41
C VAL A 42 24.10 13.13 -27.57
N ALA A 43 22.97 13.13 -28.24
CA ALA A 43 21.66 13.03 -27.59
C ALA A 43 21.46 11.61 -27.01
N GLN A 44 22.14 11.32 -25.90
CA GLN A 44 21.94 10.08 -25.13
C GLN A 44 21.20 10.40 -23.85
N THR A 45 20.04 9.78 -23.67
CA THR A 45 19.31 9.83 -22.40
C THR A 45 19.63 8.58 -21.60
N ILE A 46 20.18 8.76 -20.40
CA ILE A 46 20.50 7.66 -19.51
C ILE A 46 19.38 7.57 -18.47
N TRP A 47 18.77 6.39 -18.39
CA TRP A 47 17.75 6.04 -17.40
C TRP A 47 18.36 5.08 -16.38
N GLU A 48 18.28 5.42 -15.12
CA GLU A 48 18.75 4.56 -14.03
C GLU A 48 17.55 4.07 -13.20
N GLY A 49 17.45 2.76 -13.09
CA GLY A 49 16.45 2.09 -12.25
C GLY A 49 17.09 1.34 -11.10
N LEU A 50 16.25 0.63 -10.33
CA LEU A 50 16.75 -0.22 -9.26
C LEU A 50 17.51 -1.45 -9.77
N TRP A 51 17.13 -2.01 -10.93
CA TRP A 51 17.65 -3.29 -11.42
C TRP A 51 18.56 -3.16 -12.61
N MET A 52 18.37 -2.14 -13.42
CA MET A 52 19.09 -1.96 -14.68
C MET A 52 19.26 -0.49 -15.02
N ASN A 53 20.27 -0.20 -15.83
CA ASN A 53 20.48 1.07 -16.51
C ASN A 53 20.09 0.93 -17.96
N CYS A 54 19.40 1.91 -18.51
CA CYS A 54 19.03 1.97 -19.90
C CYS A 54 19.57 3.23 -20.55
N VAL A 55 20.13 3.11 -21.73
CA VAL A 55 20.62 4.22 -22.54
C VAL A 55 19.77 4.30 -23.80
N VAL A 56 19.17 5.45 -24.04
CA VAL A 56 18.48 5.76 -25.29
C VAL A 56 19.41 6.57 -26.15
N GLN A 57 19.75 6.03 -27.31
CA GLN A 57 20.61 6.70 -28.32
C GLN A 57 19.77 7.60 -29.24
N SER A 58 20.42 8.51 -29.93
CA SER A 58 19.81 9.40 -30.96
C SER A 58 19.02 8.66 -32.05
N THR A 59 19.33 7.38 -32.27
CA THR A 59 18.63 6.49 -33.21
C THR A 59 17.27 6.01 -32.68
N GLY A 60 16.88 6.35 -31.41
CA GLY A 60 15.70 5.89 -30.76
C GLY A 60 15.80 4.46 -30.19
N GLN A 61 16.92 3.78 -30.35
CA GLN A 61 17.15 2.46 -29.77
C GLN A 61 17.44 2.58 -28.27
N MET A 62 16.72 1.81 -27.46
CA MET A 62 16.91 1.68 -26.02
C MET A 62 17.73 0.41 -25.74
N GLN A 63 18.88 0.58 -25.14
CA GLN A 63 19.72 -0.54 -24.68
C GLN A 63 19.75 -0.56 -23.17
N CYS A 64 19.32 -1.67 -22.56
CA CYS A 64 19.29 -1.85 -21.12
C CYS A 64 20.34 -2.88 -20.70
N LYS A 65 21.09 -2.55 -19.64
CA LYS A 65 22.06 -3.45 -19.02
C LYS A 65 21.71 -3.62 -17.53
N VAL A 66 21.61 -4.87 -17.09
CA VAL A 66 21.49 -5.22 -15.67
C VAL A 66 22.83 -4.95 -14.99
N TYR A 67 22.80 -4.53 -13.73
CA TYR A 67 24.03 -4.26 -12.97
C TYR A 67 24.85 -5.53 -12.75
N ASP A 68 26.13 -5.48 -13.06
CA ASP A 68 27.05 -6.63 -12.99
C ASP A 68 27.38 -7.02 -11.53
N SER A 69 27.40 -6.05 -10.61
CA SER A 69 27.72 -6.28 -9.20
C SER A 69 26.73 -5.58 -8.27
N ILE A 70 26.19 -6.33 -7.34
CA ILE A 70 25.26 -5.80 -6.32
C ILE A 70 26.03 -4.97 -5.27
N LEU A 71 27.24 -5.38 -4.94
CA LEU A 71 28.03 -4.73 -3.88
C LEU A 71 28.67 -3.41 -4.35
N ALA A 72 28.85 -3.24 -5.65
CA ALA A 72 29.38 -1.98 -6.24
C ALA A 72 28.31 -0.91 -6.43
N LEU A 73 27.02 -1.22 -6.16
CA LEU A 73 25.94 -0.26 -6.27
C LEU A 73 25.97 0.75 -5.12
N ARG A 74 25.46 1.95 -5.44
CA ARG A 74 25.26 3.00 -4.43
C ARG A 74 24.31 2.49 -3.30
N PRO A 75 24.56 2.91 -2.04
CA PRO A 75 23.78 2.41 -0.88
C PRO A 75 22.27 2.63 -1.01
N GLU A 76 21.86 3.75 -1.62
CA GLU A 76 20.44 4.06 -1.84
C GLU A 76 19.75 3.05 -2.77
N VAL A 77 20.46 2.58 -3.81
CA VAL A 77 19.92 1.57 -4.74
C VAL A 77 19.77 0.22 -4.04
N GLN A 78 20.75 -0.16 -3.23
CA GLN A 78 20.70 -1.39 -2.45
C GLN A 78 19.54 -1.36 -1.45
N ALA A 79 19.39 -0.26 -0.70
CA ALA A 79 18.30 -0.07 0.25
C ALA A 79 16.94 -0.02 -0.48
N GLY A 80 16.87 0.68 -1.62
CA GLY A 80 15.67 0.75 -2.45
C GLY A 80 15.20 -0.64 -2.90
N ARG A 81 16.11 -1.49 -3.40
CA ARG A 81 15.81 -2.88 -3.76
C ARG A 81 15.28 -3.68 -2.57
N ALA A 82 16.00 -3.65 -1.46
CA ALA A 82 15.64 -4.42 -0.27
C ALA A 82 14.24 -4.03 0.23
N LEU A 83 13.98 -2.73 0.40
CA LEU A 83 12.72 -2.24 0.93
C LEU A 83 11.55 -2.50 -0.03
N THR A 84 11.71 -2.28 -1.34
CA THR A 84 10.63 -2.52 -2.30
C THR A 84 10.29 -4.00 -2.43
N VAL A 85 11.27 -4.92 -2.36
CA VAL A 85 11.03 -6.37 -2.35
C VAL A 85 10.31 -6.78 -1.06
N VAL A 86 10.73 -6.28 0.10
CA VAL A 86 10.05 -6.54 1.38
C VAL A 86 8.59 -6.08 1.31
N VAL A 87 8.34 -4.87 0.77
CA VAL A 87 6.99 -4.34 0.61
C VAL A 87 6.17 -5.16 -0.40
N ALA A 88 6.76 -5.65 -1.47
CA ALA A 88 6.06 -6.52 -2.42
C ALA A 88 5.55 -7.79 -1.75
N LEU A 89 6.37 -8.41 -0.89
CA LEU A 89 5.99 -9.60 -0.12
C LEU A 89 4.96 -9.28 0.98
N LEU A 90 5.18 -8.21 1.75
CA LEU A 90 4.23 -7.78 2.78
C LEU A 90 2.87 -7.39 2.20
N GLY A 91 2.83 -6.75 1.04
CA GLY A 91 1.60 -6.40 0.35
C GLY A 91 0.81 -7.64 -0.10
N LEU A 92 1.50 -8.70 -0.52
CA LEU A 92 0.86 -9.99 -0.80
C LEU A 92 0.23 -10.57 0.47
N VAL A 93 0.93 -10.53 1.60
CA VAL A 93 0.40 -10.97 2.90
C VAL A 93 -0.81 -10.12 3.31
N ALA A 94 -0.72 -8.78 3.15
CA ALA A 94 -1.84 -7.88 3.43
C ALA A 94 -3.08 -8.24 2.59
N LEU A 95 -2.89 -8.52 1.30
CA LEU A 95 -3.95 -8.95 0.40
C LEU A 95 -4.62 -10.23 0.89
N MET A 96 -3.83 -11.26 1.20
CA MET A 96 -4.37 -12.54 1.69
C MET A 96 -5.14 -12.36 3.00
N VAL A 97 -4.59 -11.61 3.96
CA VAL A 97 -5.23 -11.35 5.25
C VAL A 97 -6.54 -10.58 5.09
N THR A 98 -6.55 -9.54 4.25
CA THR A 98 -7.77 -8.75 4.01
C THR A 98 -8.84 -9.54 3.27
N VAL A 99 -8.49 -10.34 2.27
CA VAL A 99 -9.44 -11.18 1.53
C VAL A 99 -10.06 -12.24 2.45
N VAL A 100 -9.27 -12.91 3.29
CA VAL A 100 -9.77 -13.91 4.26
C VAL A 100 -10.68 -13.25 5.30
N GLY A 101 -10.38 -12.02 5.73
CA GLY A 101 -11.17 -11.25 6.70
C GLY A 101 -12.37 -10.52 6.10
N ALA A 102 -12.42 -10.29 4.78
CA ALA A 102 -13.44 -9.48 4.13
C ALA A 102 -14.87 -10.02 4.37
N GLN A 103 -15.83 -9.12 4.45
CA GLN A 103 -17.22 -9.47 4.70
C GLN A 103 -17.84 -10.37 3.63
N CYS A 104 -17.36 -10.24 2.39
CA CYS A 104 -17.81 -11.06 1.28
C CYS A 104 -17.32 -12.51 1.34
N THR A 105 -16.37 -12.83 2.25
CA THR A 105 -15.75 -14.15 2.33
C THR A 105 -16.26 -14.89 3.59
N ASN A 106 -16.68 -16.15 3.42
CA ASN A 106 -17.17 -17.00 4.52
C ASN A 106 -16.07 -17.81 5.23
N CYS A 107 -14.79 -17.43 5.05
CA CYS A 107 -13.66 -18.15 5.65
C CYS A 107 -13.64 -18.05 7.19
N ILE A 108 -14.09 -16.94 7.75
CA ILE A 108 -14.13 -16.71 9.20
C ILE A 108 -15.57 -16.45 9.61
N ARG A 109 -16.00 -17.04 10.75
CA ARG A 109 -17.34 -16.81 11.31
C ARG A 109 -17.53 -15.32 11.62
N PRO A 110 -18.71 -14.75 11.33
CA PRO A 110 -19.00 -13.36 11.62
C PRO A 110 -18.85 -13.09 13.13
N GLY A 111 -18.10 -12.03 13.47
CA GLY A 111 -17.85 -11.66 14.87
C GLY A 111 -16.60 -10.79 15.03
N LYS A 112 -16.24 -10.50 16.28
CA LYS A 112 -15.12 -9.64 16.66
C LYS A 112 -13.77 -10.09 16.07
N MET A 113 -13.58 -11.40 15.83
CA MET A 113 -12.36 -11.94 15.22
C MET A 113 -12.21 -11.51 13.77
N LYS A 114 -13.29 -11.51 12.98
CA LYS A 114 -13.28 -11.12 11.57
C LYS A 114 -12.83 -9.65 11.40
N SER A 115 -13.40 -8.74 12.19
CA SER A 115 -13.00 -7.33 12.19
C SER A 115 -11.52 -7.13 12.55
N ARG A 116 -11.00 -7.90 13.53
CA ARG A 116 -9.56 -7.82 13.89
C ARG A 116 -8.64 -8.23 12.74
N VAL A 117 -9.01 -9.26 12.01
CA VAL A 117 -8.21 -9.75 10.86
C VAL A 117 -8.18 -8.70 9.75
N VAL A 118 -9.32 -8.07 9.44
CA VAL A 118 -9.39 -7.01 8.43
C VAL A 118 -8.56 -5.78 8.86
N ILE A 119 -8.66 -5.37 10.12
CA ILE A 119 -7.84 -4.27 10.67
C ILE A 119 -6.35 -4.60 10.57
N ALA A 120 -5.94 -5.83 10.88
CA ALA A 120 -4.55 -6.25 10.74
C ALA A 120 -4.06 -6.13 9.29
N GLY A 121 -4.88 -6.55 8.31
CA GLY A 121 -4.58 -6.37 6.89
C GLY A 121 -4.44 -4.90 6.48
N GLY A 122 -5.36 -4.04 6.92
CA GLY A 122 -5.27 -2.60 6.69
C GLY A 122 -4.03 -1.97 7.32
N ALA A 123 -3.66 -2.39 8.53
CA ALA A 123 -2.42 -1.93 9.19
C ALA A 123 -1.16 -2.35 8.42
N ILE A 124 -1.14 -3.55 7.82
CA ILE A 124 -0.02 -4.00 6.97
C ILE A 124 0.06 -3.12 5.71
N TYR A 125 -1.06 -2.74 5.07
CA TYR A 125 -1.03 -1.81 3.93
C TYR A 125 -0.46 -0.44 4.31
N ILE A 126 -0.82 0.10 5.48
CA ILE A 126 -0.25 1.35 6.00
C ILE A 126 1.26 1.20 6.22
N LEU A 127 1.69 0.09 6.83
CA LEU A 127 3.11 -0.20 7.03
C LEU A 127 3.85 -0.28 5.69
N CYS A 128 3.29 -0.95 4.68
CA CYS A 128 3.84 -0.99 3.32
C CYS A 128 4.02 0.42 2.75
N GLY A 129 3.01 1.28 2.88
CA GLY A 129 3.09 2.67 2.42
C GLY A 129 4.22 3.44 3.09
N VAL A 130 4.37 3.34 4.40
CA VAL A 130 5.45 4.00 5.16
C VAL A 130 6.83 3.47 4.74
N LEU A 131 6.98 2.15 4.58
CA LEU A 131 8.25 1.54 4.17
C LEU A 131 8.69 1.97 2.76
N VAL A 132 7.76 2.14 1.82
CA VAL A 132 8.08 2.61 0.47
C VAL A 132 8.47 4.09 0.45
N LEU A 133 7.91 4.91 1.34
CA LEU A 133 8.29 6.33 1.43
C LEU A 133 9.77 6.51 1.70
N ILE A 134 10.39 5.62 2.48
CA ILE A 134 11.81 5.75 2.86
C ILE A 134 12.71 5.81 1.62
N PRO A 135 12.74 4.80 0.73
CA PRO A 135 13.59 4.86 -0.46
C PRO A 135 13.17 5.96 -1.43
N LEU A 136 11.86 6.24 -1.60
CA LEU A 136 11.39 7.30 -2.50
C LEU A 136 11.90 8.67 -2.06
N CYS A 137 11.78 9.00 -0.77
CA CYS A 137 12.27 10.27 -0.24
C CYS A 137 13.80 10.35 -0.26
N TRP A 138 14.48 9.24 0.00
CA TRP A 138 15.95 9.19 -0.05
C TRP A 138 16.46 9.45 -1.46
N PHE A 139 15.94 8.75 -2.47
CA PHE A 139 16.28 9.01 -3.87
C PHE A 139 15.98 10.44 -4.29
N ALA A 140 14.81 10.97 -3.96
CA ALA A 140 14.44 12.34 -4.27
C ALA A 140 15.41 13.35 -3.63
N ASN A 141 15.80 13.14 -2.37
CA ASN A 141 16.75 14.01 -1.69
C ASN A 141 18.11 14.01 -2.36
N ILE A 142 18.63 12.84 -2.76
CA ILE A 142 19.93 12.74 -3.47
C ILE A 142 19.85 13.46 -4.81
N VAL A 143 18.81 13.21 -5.61
CA VAL A 143 18.65 13.86 -6.92
C VAL A 143 18.59 15.38 -6.80
N ILE A 144 17.84 15.88 -5.81
CA ILE A 144 17.73 17.33 -5.56
C ILE A 144 19.07 17.90 -5.08
N SER A 145 19.75 17.22 -4.16
CA SER A 145 21.03 17.64 -3.63
C SER A 145 22.09 17.74 -4.72
N ASP A 146 22.23 16.70 -5.56
CA ASP A 146 23.20 16.64 -6.66
C ASP A 146 22.86 17.68 -7.74
N PHE A 147 21.59 17.99 -7.96
CA PHE A 147 21.17 18.99 -8.94
C PHE A 147 21.61 20.40 -8.58
N TYR A 148 21.50 20.77 -7.29
CA TYR A 148 21.87 22.11 -6.81
C TYR A 148 23.34 22.23 -6.39
N ASP A 149 24.08 21.13 -6.31
CA ASP A 149 25.50 21.18 -5.97
C ASP A 149 26.33 21.75 -7.14
N PRO A 150 27.03 22.90 -6.93
CA PRO A 150 27.87 23.50 -7.97
C PRO A 150 29.13 22.69 -8.28
N THR A 151 29.50 21.73 -7.43
CA THR A 151 30.69 20.88 -7.63
C THR A 151 30.41 19.73 -8.62
N VAL A 152 29.14 19.39 -8.83
CA VAL A 152 28.72 18.33 -9.76
C VAL A 152 28.67 18.87 -11.19
N PRO A 153 29.43 18.28 -12.14
CA PRO A 153 29.42 18.70 -13.54
C PRO A 153 28.01 18.58 -14.14
N SER A 154 27.63 19.52 -15.03
CA SER A 154 26.31 19.54 -15.68
C SER A 154 25.96 18.22 -16.38
N SER A 155 26.98 17.51 -16.91
CA SER A 155 26.80 16.23 -17.59
C SER A 155 26.42 15.06 -16.65
N GLN A 156 26.62 15.22 -15.35
CA GLN A 156 26.31 14.19 -14.33
C GLN A 156 25.04 14.51 -13.55
N LYS A 157 24.43 15.68 -13.77
CA LYS A 157 23.20 16.06 -13.10
C LYS A 157 22.06 15.15 -13.54
N ARG A 158 21.22 14.79 -12.58
CA ARG A 158 20.10 13.88 -12.74
C ARG A 158 18.80 14.58 -12.37
N GLU A 159 17.71 14.15 -12.99
CA GLU A 159 16.34 14.55 -12.66
C GLU A 159 15.55 13.36 -12.16
N MET A 160 14.43 13.65 -11.49
CA MET A 160 13.53 12.63 -10.98
C MET A 160 12.81 11.90 -12.11
N GLY A 161 12.92 10.58 -12.13
CA GLY A 161 12.27 9.76 -13.14
C GLY A 161 10.82 9.45 -12.82
N ALA A 162 10.09 8.97 -13.83
CA ALA A 162 8.67 8.66 -13.74
C ALA A 162 8.35 7.61 -12.66
N ALA A 163 9.25 6.68 -12.37
CA ALA A 163 9.05 5.65 -11.35
C ALA A 163 8.89 6.24 -9.93
N LEU A 164 9.57 7.37 -9.61
CA LEU A 164 9.39 8.05 -8.33
C LEU A 164 7.97 8.64 -8.18
N TYR A 165 7.44 9.25 -9.25
CA TYR A 165 6.08 9.79 -9.23
C TYR A 165 5.03 8.70 -9.11
N ILE A 166 5.20 7.58 -9.84
CA ILE A 166 4.34 6.39 -9.71
C ILE A 166 4.45 5.82 -8.29
N GLY A 167 5.65 5.77 -7.71
CA GLY A 167 5.88 5.32 -6.36
C GLY A 167 5.15 6.17 -5.31
N TRP A 168 5.17 7.50 -5.43
CA TRP A 168 4.44 8.38 -4.52
C TRP A 168 2.93 8.23 -4.66
N ALA A 169 2.41 8.14 -5.88
CA ALA A 169 0.99 7.87 -6.11
C ALA A 169 0.57 6.51 -5.52
N ALA A 170 1.36 5.46 -5.74
CA ALA A 170 1.14 4.13 -5.19
C ALA A 170 1.15 4.14 -3.66
N THR A 171 2.08 4.88 -3.06
CA THR A 171 2.15 5.05 -1.61
C THR A 171 0.91 5.74 -1.04
N ALA A 172 0.43 6.80 -1.69
CA ALA A 172 -0.80 7.47 -1.29
C ALA A 172 -1.99 6.50 -1.33
N LEU A 173 -2.10 5.68 -2.39
CA LEU A 173 -3.15 4.67 -2.50
C LEU A 173 -3.08 3.62 -1.40
N LEU A 174 -1.87 3.15 -1.03
CA LEU A 174 -1.67 2.20 0.08
C LEU A 174 -2.11 2.80 1.42
N LEU A 175 -1.72 4.03 1.71
CA LEU A 175 -2.06 4.71 2.96
C LEU A 175 -3.57 4.97 3.05
N PHE A 176 -4.18 5.53 2.01
CA PHE A 176 -5.62 5.79 1.98
C PHE A 176 -6.43 4.49 2.03
N GLY A 177 -6.06 3.47 1.24
CA GLY A 177 -6.71 2.17 1.25
C GLY A 177 -6.62 1.49 2.62
N GLY A 178 -5.44 1.47 3.23
CA GLY A 178 -5.23 0.91 4.57
C GLY A 178 -6.02 1.66 5.64
N CYS A 179 -6.04 3.01 5.61
CA CYS A 179 -6.82 3.82 6.54
C CYS A 179 -8.34 3.56 6.41
N LEU A 180 -8.86 3.49 5.17
CA LEU A 180 -10.27 3.18 4.94
C LEU A 180 -10.65 1.82 5.52
N ILE A 181 -9.83 0.78 5.27
CA ILE A 181 -10.05 -0.56 5.81
C ILE A 181 -10.08 -0.53 7.35
N CYS A 182 -9.12 0.14 7.98
CA CYS A 182 -9.05 0.24 9.44
C CYS A 182 -10.26 0.99 10.02
N CYS A 183 -10.59 2.17 9.47
CA CYS A 183 -11.70 3.00 9.96
C CYS A 183 -13.06 2.28 9.84
N CYS A 184 -13.33 1.66 8.69
CA CYS A 184 -14.59 0.94 8.48
C CYS A 184 -14.75 -0.25 9.42
N SER A 185 -13.68 -1.00 9.63
CA SER A 185 -13.70 -2.16 10.51
C SER A 185 -13.75 -1.79 12.00
N CYS A 186 -13.20 -0.65 12.39
CA CYS A 186 -13.34 -0.12 13.75
C CYS A 186 -14.78 0.31 14.04
N SER A 187 -15.42 1.02 13.11
CA SER A 187 -16.82 1.48 13.27
C SER A 187 -17.80 0.31 13.47
N GLN A 188 -17.62 -0.80 12.76
CA GLN A 188 -18.44 -2.00 12.93
C GLN A 188 -18.27 -2.66 14.31
N ARG A 189 -17.10 -2.52 14.92
CA ARG A 189 -16.83 -3.10 16.24
C ARG A 189 -17.65 -2.42 17.33
N ASP A 190 -17.88 -1.12 17.20
CA ASP A 190 -18.65 -0.35 18.20
C ASP A 190 -20.15 -0.66 18.10
N GLU A 191 -20.69 -0.88 16.91
CA GLU A 191 -22.11 -1.25 16.73
C GLU A 191 -22.44 -2.63 17.34
N THR A 192 -21.50 -3.59 17.31
CA THR A 192 -21.69 -4.92 17.90
C THR A 192 -21.47 -4.96 19.41
N SER A 193 -21.05 -3.86 20.02
CA SER A 193 -20.73 -3.76 21.45
C SER A 193 -21.90 -3.30 22.32
N PHE A 194 -23.06 -2.95 21.75
CA PHE A 194 -24.24 -2.65 22.56
C PHE A 194 -24.73 -3.95 23.21
N PRO A 195 -24.70 -4.06 24.57
CA PRO A 195 -25.34 -5.19 25.24
C PRO A 195 -26.83 -5.07 24.99
N VAL A 196 -27.37 -5.93 24.16
CA VAL A 196 -28.82 -6.12 24.10
C VAL A 196 -29.23 -6.59 25.52
N LYS A 197 -29.75 -5.67 26.34
CA LYS A 197 -30.42 -6.03 27.55
C LYS A 197 -31.62 -6.87 27.13
N TYR A 198 -31.45 -8.18 27.22
CA TYR A 198 -32.56 -9.12 27.11
C TYR A 198 -33.45 -8.88 28.31
N SER A 199 -34.47 -8.06 28.13
CA SER A 199 -35.56 -7.97 29.09
C SER A 199 -36.34 -9.26 28.95
N ALA A 200 -36.07 -10.22 29.83
CA ALA A 200 -36.86 -11.44 29.90
C ALA A 200 -38.35 -11.06 30.08
N PRO A 201 -39.24 -11.59 29.24
CA PRO A 201 -40.67 -11.33 29.43
C PRO A 201 -41.06 -11.81 30.83
N ARG A 202 -41.61 -10.90 31.65
CA ARG A 202 -42.21 -11.25 32.93
C ARG A 202 -43.25 -12.34 32.66
N ARG A 203 -42.99 -13.54 33.20
CA ARG A 203 -44.05 -14.55 33.28
C ARG A 203 -45.23 -13.93 34.02
N PRO A 204 -46.46 -13.95 33.48
CA PRO A 204 -47.63 -13.60 34.26
C PRO A 204 -47.78 -14.65 35.39
N THR A 205 -47.71 -14.21 36.62
CA THR A 205 -48.09 -15.00 37.79
C THR A 205 -49.61 -15.25 37.70
N SER A 206 -49.95 -16.43 37.20
CA SER A 206 -51.34 -16.93 37.27
C SER A 206 -51.62 -17.29 38.71
N ASN A 207 -52.19 -16.36 39.45
CA ASN A 207 -52.94 -16.68 40.65
C ASN A 207 -54.29 -17.29 40.21
N GLY A 208 -54.22 -18.56 39.87
CA GLY A 208 -55.43 -19.36 39.66
C GLY A 208 -56.00 -19.76 41.01
N GLU A 209 -56.88 -18.95 41.51
CA GLU A 209 -57.82 -19.33 42.54
C GLU A 209 -58.83 -20.30 41.94
N TYR A 210 -58.72 -21.60 42.32
CA TYR A 210 -59.66 -22.63 41.93
C TYR A 210 -60.89 -22.54 42.85
N ASP A 211 -61.95 -21.91 42.37
CA ASP A 211 -63.22 -21.91 42.95
C ASP A 211 -63.87 -23.30 42.72
N LYS A 212 -63.96 -24.14 43.83
CA LYS A 212 -64.67 -25.39 43.84
C LYS A 212 -66.16 -25.13 43.90
N LYS A 213 -66.84 -25.14 42.76
CA LYS A 213 -68.32 -25.29 42.78
C LYS A 213 -68.68 -26.73 42.88
N ASN A 214 -69.29 -27.05 44.04
CA ASN A 214 -69.98 -28.30 44.32
C ASN A 214 -71.17 -28.49 43.38
N TYR A 215 -71.26 -29.66 42.77
CA TYR A 215 -72.50 -30.17 42.20
C TYR A 215 -73.11 -31.20 43.13
N VAL A 216 -74.39 -30.94 43.54
CA VAL A 216 -75.31 -31.86 44.06
C VAL A 216 -76.20 -32.39 42.95
#